data_2840b39c7848646e95b067b629304974
#
_entry.id   2840b39c7848646e95b067b629304974
#
_cell.length_a   1.000
_cell.length_b   1.000
_cell.length_c   1.000
_cell.angle_alpha   90.00
_cell.angle_beta   90.00
_cell.angle_gamma   90.00
#
_symmetry.space_group_name_H-M   'P 1'
#
loop_
_entity.id
_entity.type
_entity.pdbx_description
1 polymer ?
#
loop_
_entity_poly.entity_id
_entity_poly.type
_entity_poly.pdbx_seq_one_letter_code
_entity_poly.pdbx_strand_id
1 'polypeptide(L)'
;MGYIGAHGVQTLHRYKYSGVDHSYVAKYVLQPFWSRCVNFFPLWMPDVSCTEVSLFTSLRYHAVAFSLFPELTDNFIGVHVMYMCPRPNMITLTGFLFLVTSALLGYIYSPMLDSPPPRWVNFAHGLLLFLYQTFDAVDGKQARRTNSSSPLGELFDHGCDALACAFEALAFGSTAMCGRDTFWFWVISAVPFYFATWESYFTNTLVLPVVNGPTEGLMLIYLSHFFTSLMGAEWWGQQFGKSMPLVSWVPFLNEIPTNRAVLLLMVAFAVIPTVYCNVNNVHKVVKASNASMPRALAMIYPFVVLLGGVLLWDYLSPSDLMKNYPHFVVVGTGLAFGFLVGRLILAHLCDEPKGLKTNMCMSLLCLPFAIANALTARLNDGVPMVDEFWVLLAYTAYSVSLYLHFATSVIHEITSALGIYCFRITRKEA
;
A
#
# COMPACT_ATOMS: atom_id res chain seq x y z
N MET A 1 10.31 5.45 25.14
CA MET A 1 9.95 4.01 25.24
C MET A 1 10.08 3.42 23.86
N GLY A 2 10.81 2.31 23.69
CA GLY A 2 10.95 1.64 22.41
C GLY A 2 9.70 0.87 22.02
N TYR A 3 9.57 0.57 20.73
CA TYR A 3 8.50 -0.26 20.19
C TYR A 3 8.75 -1.76 20.43
N ILE A 4 10.02 -2.17 20.61
CA ILE A 4 10.47 -3.56 20.73
C ILE A 4 11.00 -3.81 22.14
N GLY A 5 10.38 -4.75 22.84
CA GLY A 5 10.86 -5.19 24.16
C GLY A 5 11.99 -6.23 24.06
N ALA A 6 12.65 -6.54 25.20
CA ALA A 6 13.75 -7.51 25.26
C ALA A 6 13.37 -8.90 24.72
N HIS A 7 12.13 -9.36 24.93
CA HIS A 7 11.61 -10.60 24.36
C HIS A 7 11.56 -10.53 22.82
N GLY A 8 11.07 -9.41 22.25
CA GLY A 8 11.00 -9.20 20.82
C GLY A 8 12.38 -9.25 20.15
N VAL A 9 13.40 -8.66 20.76
CA VAL A 9 14.79 -8.73 20.25
C VAL A 9 15.26 -10.18 20.13
N GLN A 10 15.00 -11.02 21.13
CA GLN A 10 15.38 -12.44 21.09
C GLN A 10 14.63 -13.21 19.99
N THR A 11 13.37 -12.87 19.77
CA THR A 11 12.53 -13.48 18.72
C THR A 11 13.01 -13.09 17.34
N LEU A 12 13.36 -11.82 17.11
CA LEU A 12 13.88 -11.33 15.82
C LEU A 12 15.12 -12.09 15.35
N HIS A 13 16.02 -12.51 16.27
CA HIS A 13 17.19 -13.33 15.91
C HIS A 13 16.84 -14.73 15.40
N ARG A 14 15.70 -15.29 15.80
CA ARG A 14 15.22 -16.63 15.44
C ARG A 14 14.20 -16.64 14.32
N TYR A 15 13.73 -15.46 13.92
CA TYR A 15 12.66 -15.33 12.95
C TYR A 15 13.04 -15.89 11.58
N LYS A 16 12.10 -16.61 10.97
CA LYS A 16 12.18 -17.10 9.57
C LYS A 16 10.88 -16.80 8.87
N TYR A 17 10.95 -16.13 7.75
CA TYR A 17 9.78 -15.86 6.90
C TYR A 17 9.14 -17.16 6.42
N SER A 18 7.81 -17.22 6.47
CA SER A 18 7.00 -18.29 5.93
C SER A 18 5.85 -17.71 5.12
N GLY A 19 5.87 -17.90 3.82
CA GLY A 19 4.80 -17.48 2.92
C GLY A 19 4.58 -18.51 1.82
N VAL A 20 3.32 -18.75 1.46
CA VAL A 20 2.91 -19.68 0.40
C VAL A 20 1.99 -18.94 -0.55
N ASP A 21 2.37 -18.86 -1.80
CA ASP A 21 1.56 -18.30 -2.89
C ASP A 21 0.98 -19.43 -3.74
N HIS A 22 -0.34 -19.54 -3.74
CA HIS A 22 -1.08 -20.54 -4.51
C HIS A 22 -1.56 -20.03 -5.87
N SER A 23 -1.31 -18.75 -6.21
CA SER A 23 -1.75 -18.12 -7.45
C SER A 23 -1.22 -18.83 -8.70
N TYR A 24 -2.13 -19.22 -9.59
CA TYR A 24 -1.76 -19.77 -10.91
C TYR A 24 -1.10 -18.73 -11.80
N VAL A 25 -1.59 -17.49 -11.77
CA VAL A 25 -1.03 -16.39 -12.58
C VAL A 25 0.40 -16.08 -12.12
N ALA A 26 0.61 -16.00 -10.80
CA ALA A 26 1.95 -15.86 -10.26
C ALA A 26 2.86 -17.00 -10.75
N LYS A 27 2.45 -18.24 -10.56
CA LYS A 27 3.27 -19.43 -10.84
C LYS A 27 3.65 -19.59 -12.31
N TYR A 28 2.71 -19.45 -13.24
CA TYR A 28 2.90 -19.81 -14.63
C TYR A 28 3.22 -18.63 -15.55
N VAL A 29 2.86 -17.41 -15.18
CA VAL A 29 3.03 -16.21 -16.02
C VAL A 29 4.09 -15.28 -15.42
N LEU A 30 3.90 -14.81 -14.20
CA LEU A 30 4.71 -13.73 -13.66
C LEU A 30 6.03 -14.22 -13.02
N GLN A 31 6.06 -15.36 -12.33
CA GLN A 31 7.28 -15.91 -11.72
C GLN A 31 8.40 -16.18 -12.74
N PRO A 32 8.13 -16.74 -13.94
CA PRO A 32 9.15 -16.87 -14.98
C PRO A 32 9.72 -15.52 -15.44
N PHE A 33 8.86 -14.51 -15.57
CA PHE A 33 9.24 -13.14 -15.91
C PHE A 33 10.09 -12.51 -14.81
N TRP A 34 9.62 -12.48 -13.56
CA TRP A 34 10.36 -11.91 -12.43
C TRP A 34 11.68 -12.62 -12.16
N SER A 35 11.77 -13.93 -12.40
CA SER A 35 13.03 -14.70 -12.27
C SER A 35 14.06 -14.31 -13.33
N ARG A 36 13.64 -13.76 -14.47
CA ARG A 36 14.55 -13.14 -15.44
C ARG A 36 14.90 -11.72 -15.03
N CYS A 37 13.92 -10.94 -14.58
CA CYS A 37 14.12 -9.54 -14.16
C CYS A 37 15.15 -9.43 -13.02
N VAL A 38 15.14 -10.34 -12.05
CA VAL A 38 16.10 -10.31 -10.95
C VAL A 38 17.57 -10.41 -11.42
N ASN A 39 17.84 -10.96 -12.61
CA ASN A 39 19.19 -11.07 -13.16
C ASN A 39 19.75 -9.72 -13.64
N PHE A 40 18.92 -8.71 -13.87
CA PHE A 40 19.38 -7.35 -14.13
C PHE A 40 19.98 -6.68 -12.90
N PHE A 41 19.74 -7.23 -11.69
CA PHE A 41 20.30 -6.73 -10.44
C PHE A 41 21.59 -7.49 -10.10
N PRO A 42 22.76 -6.83 -10.11
CA PRO A 42 24.04 -7.51 -9.90
C PRO A 42 24.21 -8.03 -8.47
N LEU A 43 24.93 -9.14 -8.30
CA LEU A 43 25.26 -9.76 -7.01
C LEU A 43 26.53 -9.17 -6.38
N TRP A 44 27.38 -8.54 -7.17
CA TRP A 44 28.79 -8.28 -6.88
C TRP A 44 29.11 -6.82 -6.52
N MET A 45 28.12 -5.97 -6.31
CA MET A 45 28.44 -4.61 -5.91
C MET A 45 29.09 -4.62 -4.53
N PRO A 46 30.42 -4.40 -4.42
CA PRO A 46 31.13 -4.34 -3.14
C PRO A 46 30.71 -3.11 -2.36
N ASP A 47 31.02 -3.07 -1.07
CA ASP A 47 30.90 -1.92 -0.18
C ASP A 47 31.87 -0.78 -0.59
N VAL A 48 31.84 -0.35 -1.84
CA VAL A 48 32.55 0.86 -2.24
C VAL A 48 31.81 2.05 -1.65
N SER A 49 32.47 2.82 -0.82
CA SER A 49 31.91 4.02 -0.23
C SER A 49 31.27 4.88 -1.33
N CYS A 50 30.04 5.32 -1.10
CA CYS A 50 29.24 6.07 -2.08
C CYS A 50 29.95 7.29 -2.70
N THR A 51 31.03 7.73 -2.13
CA THR A 51 31.87 8.84 -2.60
C THR A 51 32.74 8.50 -3.81
N GLU A 52 33.26 7.28 -3.94
CA GLU A 52 34.17 6.95 -5.04
C GLU A 52 33.45 6.55 -6.35
N VAL A 53 32.31 5.83 -6.24
CA VAL A 53 31.54 5.44 -7.44
C VAL A 53 30.79 6.63 -8.04
N SER A 54 30.34 7.59 -7.23
CA SER A 54 29.68 8.78 -7.75
C SER A 54 30.64 9.68 -8.55
N LEU A 55 31.91 9.73 -8.16
CA LEU A 55 32.91 10.57 -8.83
C LEU A 55 33.33 9.96 -10.19
N PHE A 56 33.55 8.64 -10.27
CA PHE A 56 34.00 7.98 -11.51
C PHE A 56 32.90 7.81 -12.56
N THR A 57 31.66 7.48 -12.14
CA THR A 57 30.51 7.41 -13.06
C THR A 57 30.01 8.80 -13.46
N SER A 58 29.97 9.76 -12.54
CA SER A 58 29.61 11.14 -12.87
C SER A 58 30.54 11.73 -13.90
N LEU A 59 31.87 11.58 -13.76
CA LEU A 59 32.86 12.11 -14.72
C LEU A 59 32.78 11.46 -16.11
N ARG A 60 32.49 10.16 -16.23
CA ARG A 60 32.36 9.51 -17.55
C ARG A 60 31.05 9.84 -18.26
N TYR A 61 29.94 9.92 -17.55
CA TYR A 61 28.62 10.20 -18.15
C TYR A 61 28.38 11.70 -18.37
N HIS A 62 28.90 12.58 -17.51
CA HIS A 62 28.88 14.01 -17.79
C HIS A 62 29.67 14.35 -19.05
N ALA A 63 30.79 13.68 -19.30
CA ALA A 63 31.59 13.94 -20.52
C ALA A 63 30.87 13.51 -21.82
N VAL A 64 30.03 12.45 -21.76
CA VAL A 64 29.27 11.95 -22.94
C VAL A 64 27.92 12.67 -23.07
N ALA A 65 27.21 12.96 -21.97
CA ALA A 65 25.90 13.64 -21.99
C ALA A 65 26.06 15.15 -22.33
N PHE A 66 27.15 15.78 -21.90
CA PHE A 66 27.43 17.19 -22.19
C PHE A 66 27.69 17.49 -23.69
N SER A 67 28.12 16.47 -24.44
CA SER A 67 28.34 16.60 -25.87
C SER A 67 27.11 16.39 -26.74
N LEU A 68 26.05 15.77 -26.20
CA LEU A 68 24.89 15.34 -26.99
C LEU A 68 23.58 16.12 -26.69
N PHE A 69 23.40 16.64 -25.47
CA PHE A 69 22.17 17.33 -25.11
C PHE A 69 22.36 18.35 -23.97
N PRO A 70 22.68 19.62 -24.29
CA PRO A 70 22.94 20.65 -23.28
C PRO A 70 21.73 21.11 -22.45
N GLU A 71 20.49 20.84 -22.90
CA GLU A 71 19.28 21.34 -22.23
C GLU A 71 18.60 20.34 -21.25
N LEU A 72 19.17 19.16 -21.01
CA LEU A 72 18.58 18.11 -20.19
C LEU A 72 19.17 18.01 -18.76
N THR A 73 19.98 18.95 -18.33
CA THR A 73 20.76 18.87 -17.09
C THR A 73 19.95 19.06 -15.81
N ASP A 74 18.74 19.65 -15.84
CA ASP A 74 17.96 19.95 -14.64
C ASP A 74 16.95 18.85 -14.23
N ASN A 75 16.72 17.83 -15.08
CA ASN A 75 15.75 16.76 -14.81
C ASN A 75 16.38 15.42 -14.38
N PHE A 76 17.66 15.38 -14.03
CA PHE A 76 18.42 14.13 -13.86
C PHE A 76 18.43 13.53 -12.44
N ILE A 77 17.71 14.09 -11.48
CA ILE A 77 17.65 13.52 -10.11
C ILE A 77 17.02 12.11 -10.12
N GLY A 78 16.01 11.89 -10.95
CA GLY A 78 15.31 10.58 -11.05
C GLY A 78 16.17 9.45 -11.61
N VAL A 79 17.07 9.73 -12.57
CA VAL A 79 17.92 8.71 -13.22
C VAL A 79 19.14 8.37 -12.35
N HIS A 80 19.63 9.29 -11.54
CA HIS A 80 20.73 9.03 -10.59
C HIS A 80 20.34 8.03 -9.48
N VAL A 81 19.08 8.04 -9.06
CA VAL A 81 18.55 7.06 -8.08
C VAL A 81 18.53 5.64 -8.64
N MET A 82 18.36 5.48 -9.95
CA MET A 82 18.25 4.16 -10.60
C MET A 82 19.61 3.41 -10.69
N TYR A 83 20.75 4.09 -10.57
CA TYR A 83 22.08 3.47 -10.55
C TYR A 83 22.63 3.22 -9.13
N MET A 84 21.91 3.63 -8.08
CA MET A 84 22.31 3.37 -6.70
C MET A 84 21.93 1.95 -6.28
N CYS A 85 22.88 1.07 -6.26
CA CYS A 85 22.98 -0.22 -5.55
C CYS A 85 21.66 -1.00 -5.35
N PRO A 86 21.47 -2.16 -6.00
CA PRO A 86 20.24 -2.97 -5.89
C PRO A 86 20.18 -3.75 -4.58
N ARG A 87 19.92 -3.07 -3.48
CA ARG A 87 19.64 -3.65 -2.16
C ARG A 87 18.16 -3.96 -2.08
N PRO A 88 17.72 -5.06 -1.45
CA PRO A 88 16.30 -5.43 -1.42
C PRO A 88 15.39 -4.27 -1.00
N ASN A 89 15.60 -3.65 0.16
CA ASN A 89 14.77 -2.54 0.63
C ASN A 89 14.84 -1.27 -0.25
N MET A 90 15.92 -1.08 -1.03
CA MET A 90 15.97 0.00 -2.02
C MET A 90 15.15 -0.34 -3.27
N ILE A 91 15.08 -1.62 -3.63
CA ILE A 91 14.21 -2.11 -4.73
C ILE A 91 12.76 -1.87 -4.34
N THR A 92 12.35 -2.30 -3.13
CA THR A 92 11.02 -2.05 -2.56
C THR A 92 10.69 -0.55 -2.55
N LEU A 93 11.59 0.29 -2.01
CA LEU A 93 11.38 1.74 -1.96
C LEU A 93 11.24 2.35 -3.36
N THR A 94 12.06 1.93 -4.32
CA THR A 94 11.97 2.42 -5.70
C THR A 94 10.63 2.02 -6.32
N GLY A 95 10.19 0.77 -6.12
CA GLY A 95 8.86 0.31 -6.51
C GLY A 95 7.75 1.20 -5.91
N PHE A 96 7.81 1.43 -4.61
CA PHE A 96 6.84 2.30 -3.93
C PHE A 96 6.82 3.73 -4.49
N LEU A 97 7.97 4.31 -4.83
CA LEU A 97 8.04 5.65 -5.44
C LEU A 97 7.35 5.72 -6.81
N PHE A 98 7.25 4.62 -7.56
CA PHE A 98 6.43 4.60 -8.78
C PHE A 98 4.95 4.83 -8.46
N LEU A 99 4.42 4.26 -7.38
CA LEU A 99 3.02 4.50 -6.97
C LEU A 99 2.81 5.92 -6.47
N VAL A 100 3.75 6.47 -5.70
CA VAL A 100 3.69 7.88 -5.28
C VAL A 100 3.66 8.79 -6.50
N THR A 101 4.50 8.52 -7.50
CA THR A 101 4.51 9.27 -8.77
C THR A 101 3.17 9.14 -9.50
N SER A 102 2.62 7.94 -9.53
CA SER A 102 1.30 7.66 -10.12
C SER A 102 0.19 8.48 -9.44
N ALA A 103 0.13 8.47 -8.12
CA ALA A 103 -0.86 9.25 -7.37
C ALA A 103 -0.69 10.77 -7.56
N LEU A 104 0.55 11.26 -7.66
CA LEU A 104 0.83 12.67 -7.98
C LEU A 104 0.34 13.05 -9.38
N LEU A 105 0.50 12.19 -10.38
CA LEU A 105 -0.11 12.41 -11.70
C LEU A 105 -1.64 12.48 -11.61
N GLY A 106 -2.27 11.59 -10.82
CA GLY A 106 -3.71 11.66 -10.54
C GLY A 106 -4.11 12.99 -9.93
N TYR A 107 -3.36 13.48 -8.94
CA TYR A 107 -3.63 14.77 -8.29
C TYR A 107 -3.52 15.96 -9.26
N ILE A 108 -2.52 15.96 -10.14
CA ILE A 108 -2.29 17.06 -11.09
C ILE A 108 -3.36 17.09 -12.18
N TYR A 109 -3.74 15.94 -12.73
CA TYR A 109 -4.59 15.86 -13.92
C TYR A 109 -6.07 15.56 -13.62
N SER A 110 -6.41 15.10 -12.43
CA SER A 110 -7.78 14.85 -11.96
C SER A 110 -7.88 15.10 -10.45
N PRO A 111 -7.82 16.37 -9.99
CA PRO A 111 -7.74 16.73 -8.57
C PRO A 111 -8.91 16.23 -7.71
N MET A 112 -10.10 16.13 -8.29
CA MET A 112 -11.31 15.61 -7.63
C MET A 112 -11.59 14.15 -8.00
N LEU A 113 -10.74 13.53 -8.81
CA LEU A 113 -10.87 12.14 -9.29
C LEU A 113 -12.19 11.85 -10.04
N ASP A 114 -12.86 12.88 -10.54
CA ASP A 114 -14.16 12.80 -11.24
C ASP A 114 -14.10 13.30 -12.70
N SER A 115 -12.95 13.80 -13.11
CA SER A 115 -12.69 14.33 -14.46
C SER A 115 -11.72 13.43 -15.21
N PRO A 116 -11.93 13.24 -16.55
CA PRO A 116 -11.10 12.36 -17.36
C PRO A 116 -9.68 12.92 -17.51
N PRO A 117 -8.64 12.22 -17.03
CA PRO A 117 -7.26 12.62 -17.28
C PRO A 117 -6.87 12.35 -18.74
N PRO A 118 -5.82 12.99 -19.27
CA PRO A 118 -5.29 12.68 -20.58
C PRO A 118 -4.94 11.19 -20.72
N ARG A 119 -5.13 10.60 -21.91
CA ARG A 119 -4.92 9.15 -22.15
C ARG A 119 -3.53 8.65 -21.76
N TRP A 120 -2.49 9.48 -21.97
CA TRP A 120 -1.12 9.12 -21.58
C TRP A 120 -0.95 8.98 -20.07
N VAL A 121 -1.74 9.70 -19.26
CA VAL A 121 -1.72 9.57 -17.79
C VAL A 121 -2.23 8.20 -17.39
N ASN A 122 -3.32 7.71 -17.99
CA ASN A 122 -3.82 6.35 -17.76
C ASN A 122 -2.77 5.29 -18.17
N PHE A 123 -2.08 5.49 -19.29
CA PHE A 123 -0.97 4.62 -19.67
C PHE A 123 0.17 4.65 -18.63
N ALA A 124 0.53 5.84 -18.14
CA ALA A 124 1.55 6.01 -17.12
C ALA A 124 1.14 5.32 -15.80
N HIS A 125 -0.12 5.44 -15.35
CA HIS A 125 -0.63 4.71 -14.20
C HIS A 125 -0.43 3.19 -14.34
N GLY A 126 -0.83 2.62 -15.49
CA GLY A 126 -0.64 1.19 -15.75
C GLY A 126 0.82 0.77 -15.75
N LEU A 127 1.70 1.55 -16.39
CA LEU A 127 3.14 1.26 -16.43
C LEU A 127 3.78 1.35 -15.04
N LEU A 128 3.49 2.40 -14.28
CA LEU A 128 4.04 2.61 -12.94
C LEU A 128 3.58 1.52 -11.96
N LEU A 129 2.32 1.09 -12.04
CA LEU A 129 1.80 -0.02 -11.24
C LEU A 129 2.45 -1.36 -11.62
N PHE A 130 2.63 -1.63 -12.91
CA PHE A 130 3.34 -2.82 -13.39
C PHE A 130 4.80 -2.84 -12.93
N LEU A 131 5.48 -1.68 -12.95
CA LEU A 131 6.84 -1.54 -12.43
C LEU A 131 6.88 -1.77 -10.91
N TYR A 132 5.94 -1.19 -10.15
CA TYR A 132 5.81 -1.46 -8.72
C TYR A 132 5.72 -2.95 -8.43
N GLN A 133 4.75 -3.66 -9.03
CA GLN A 133 4.58 -5.11 -8.82
C GLN A 133 5.83 -5.90 -9.22
N THR A 134 6.54 -5.45 -10.25
CA THR A 134 7.79 -6.12 -10.69
C THR A 134 8.90 -5.93 -9.67
N PHE A 135 9.09 -4.72 -9.14
CA PHE A 135 10.14 -4.41 -8.16
C PHE A 135 9.87 -5.11 -6.84
N ASP A 136 8.61 -5.11 -6.39
CA ASP A 136 8.11 -5.81 -5.22
C ASP A 136 8.40 -7.32 -5.30
N ALA A 137 8.03 -7.98 -6.40
CA ALA A 137 8.31 -9.40 -6.58
C ALA A 137 9.82 -9.74 -6.72
N VAL A 138 10.64 -8.78 -7.13
CA VAL A 138 12.09 -8.96 -7.35
C VAL A 138 12.88 -8.77 -6.06
N ASP A 139 12.47 -7.90 -5.14
CA ASP A 139 13.23 -7.59 -3.93
C ASP A 139 13.42 -8.81 -3.02
N GLY A 140 12.37 -9.60 -2.76
CA GLY A 140 12.45 -10.85 -2.02
C GLY A 140 13.30 -11.92 -2.75
N LYS A 141 13.29 -11.95 -4.09
CA LYS A 141 14.20 -12.81 -4.86
C LYS A 141 15.66 -12.36 -4.71
N GLN A 142 15.90 -11.05 -4.75
CA GLN A 142 17.23 -10.47 -4.55
C GLN A 142 17.71 -10.70 -3.11
N ALA A 143 16.86 -10.54 -2.10
CA ALA A 143 17.19 -10.83 -0.72
C ALA A 143 17.66 -12.29 -0.51
N ARG A 144 16.99 -13.24 -1.15
CA ARG A 144 17.39 -14.66 -1.12
C ARG A 144 18.70 -14.91 -1.86
N ARG A 145 18.90 -14.29 -3.04
CA ARG A 145 20.14 -14.43 -3.84
C ARG A 145 21.37 -13.86 -3.13
N THR A 146 21.19 -12.82 -2.34
CA THR A 146 22.27 -12.14 -1.60
C THR A 146 22.43 -12.63 -0.17
N ASN A 147 21.59 -13.60 0.26
CA ASN A 147 21.53 -14.11 1.65
C ASN A 147 21.30 -12.98 2.69
N SER A 148 20.52 -11.95 2.30
CA SER A 148 20.25 -10.76 3.14
C SER A 148 18.80 -10.71 3.65
N SER A 149 18.04 -11.81 3.53
CA SER A 149 16.68 -11.89 4.06
C SER A 149 16.66 -11.64 5.58
N SER A 150 15.79 -10.74 6.03
CA SER A 150 15.72 -10.30 7.43
C SER A 150 14.28 -9.95 7.84
N PRO A 151 13.97 -9.98 9.16
CA PRO A 151 12.67 -9.47 9.65
C PRO A 151 12.42 -8.00 9.29
N LEU A 152 13.50 -7.20 9.20
CA LEU A 152 13.39 -5.80 8.75
C LEU A 152 12.93 -5.71 7.30
N GLY A 153 13.44 -6.58 6.42
CA GLY A 153 13.03 -6.64 5.02
C GLY A 153 11.53 -6.89 4.88
N GLU A 154 11.00 -7.87 5.61
CA GLU A 154 9.57 -8.19 5.61
C GLU A 154 8.70 -7.04 6.13
N LEU A 155 9.11 -6.41 7.25
CA LEU A 155 8.37 -5.27 7.78
C LEU A 155 8.39 -4.07 6.82
N PHE A 156 9.52 -3.85 6.14
CA PHE A 156 9.68 -2.76 5.19
C PHE A 156 8.82 -2.97 3.93
N ASP A 157 8.85 -4.17 3.39
CA ASP A 157 8.08 -4.62 2.25
C ASP A 157 6.57 -4.50 2.49
N HIS A 158 6.03 -5.23 3.44
CA HIS A 158 4.60 -5.16 3.79
C HIS A 158 4.16 -3.79 4.32
N GLY A 159 5.08 -2.99 4.91
CA GLY A 159 4.81 -1.61 5.29
C GLY A 159 4.61 -0.70 4.08
N CYS A 160 5.40 -0.88 3.02
CA CYS A 160 5.21 -0.19 1.74
C CYS A 160 3.91 -0.64 1.05
N ASP A 161 3.60 -1.95 1.07
CA ASP A 161 2.36 -2.50 0.51
C ASP A 161 1.10 -1.93 1.17
N ALA A 162 1.12 -1.77 2.48
CA ALA A 162 -0.01 -1.17 3.20
C ALA A 162 -0.27 0.26 2.73
N LEU A 163 0.77 1.05 2.46
CA LEU A 163 0.63 2.39 1.88
C LEU A 163 0.27 2.35 0.40
N ALA A 164 0.78 1.37 -0.34
CA ALA A 164 0.49 1.16 -1.75
C ALA A 164 -1.01 1.07 -2.01
N CYS A 165 -1.79 0.43 -1.12
CA CYS A 165 -3.25 0.37 -1.19
C CYS A 165 -3.89 1.77 -1.36
N ALA A 166 -3.35 2.81 -0.70
CA ALA A 166 -3.88 4.17 -0.79
C ALA A 166 -3.49 4.86 -2.10
N PHE A 167 -2.22 4.78 -2.48
CA PHE A 167 -1.73 5.44 -3.69
C PHE A 167 -2.27 4.79 -4.97
N GLU A 168 -2.43 3.46 -4.96
CA GLU A 168 -3.08 2.71 -6.03
C GLU A 168 -4.55 3.09 -6.18
N ALA A 169 -5.31 3.19 -5.07
CA ALA A 169 -6.71 3.61 -5.10
C ALA A 169 -6.87 5.02 -5.67
N LEU A 170 -5.93 5.95 -5.40
CA LEU A 170 -5.95 7.29 -5.98
C LEU A 170 -5.68 7.27 -7.49
N ALA A 171 -4.71 6.48 -7.96
CA ALA A 171 -4.42 6.33 -9.37
C ALA A 171 -5.61 5.71 -10.12
N PHE A 172 -6.21 4.65 -9.56
CA PHE A 172 -7.39 4.01 -10.12
C PHE A 172 -8.62 4.93 -10.09
N GLY A 173 -8.80 5.68 -9.00
CA GLY A 173 -9.85 6.68 -8.86
C GLY A 173 -9.81 7.75 -9.95
N SER A 174 -8.60 8.22 -10.31
CA SER A 174 -8.38 9.12 -11.44
C SER A 174 -8.75 8.47 -12.77
N THR A 175 -8.31 7.23 -13.01
CA THR A 175 -8.55 6.49 -14.25
C THR A 175 -10.02 6.16 -14.48
N ALA A 176 -10.73 5.74 -13.43
CA ALA A 176 -12.12 5.31 -13.49
C ALA A 176 -13.12 6.42 -13.14
N MET A 177 -12.64 7.66 -12.96
CA MET A 177 -13.46 8.84 -12.60
C MET A 177 -14.37 8.58 -11.40
N CYS A 178 -13.80 8.03 -10.31
CA CYS A 178 -14.57 7.54 -9.16
C CYS A 178 -15.02 8.67 -8.22
N GLY A 179 -14.36 9.85 -8.25
CA GLY A 179 -14.67 10.94 -7.33
C GLY A 179 -14.64 10.48 -5.87
N ARG A 180 -15.71 10.77 -5.12
CA ARG A 180 -15.84 10.34 -3.73
C ARG A 180 -15.80 8.81 -3.55
N ASP A 181 -16.19 8.03 -4.56
CA ASP A 181 -16.21 6.57 -4.48
C ASP A 181 -14.79 5.97 -4.48
N THR A 182 -13.74 6.78 -4.74
CA THR A 182 -12.32 6.39 -4.62
C THR A 182 -11.98 5.86 -3.22
N PHE A 183 -12.59 6.39 -2.17
CA PHE A 183 -12.42 5.87 -0.81
C PHE A 183 -12.82 4.41 -0.69
N TRP A 184 -13.88 3.98 -1.38
CA TRP A 184 -14.32 2.59 -1.36
C TRP A 184 -13.38 1.66 -2.13
N PHE A 185 -12.70 2.15 -3.18
CA PHE A 185 -11.66 1.38 -3.86
C PHE A 185 -10.44 1.17 -2.95
N TRP A 186 -10.08 2.18 -2.13
CA TRP A 186 -9.11 1.97 -1.06
C TRP A 186 -9.59 0.94 -0.03
N VAL A 187 -10.84 0.97 0.42
CA VAL A 187 -11.40 -0.01 1.36
C VAL A 187 -11.34 -1.43 0.80
N ILE A 188 -11.61 -1.62 -0.51
CA ILE A 188 -11.54 -2.92 -1.19
C ILE A 188 -10.13 -3.53 -1.12
N SER A 189 -9.07 -2.74 -1.20
CA SER A 189 -7.70 -3.23 -1.06
C SER A 189 -7.28 -3.33 0.41
N ALA A 190 -7.60 -2.35 1.24
CA ALA A 190 -7.21 -2.29 2.64
C ALA A 190 -7.83 -3.41 3.50
N VAL A 191 -9.10 -3.76 3.28
CA VAL A 191 -9.79 -4.79 4.08
C VAL A 191 -9.15 -6.17 3.90
N PRO A 192 -9.02 -6.73 2.69
CA PRO A 192 -8.34 -8.01 2.51
C PRO A 192 -6.89 -8.00 3.01
N PHE A 193 -6.16 -6.89 2.79
CA PHE A 193 -4.78 -6.76 3.25
C PHE A 193 -4.67 -6.83 4.78
N TYR A 194 -5.54 -6.11 5.50
CA TYR A 194 -5.57 -6.17 6.97
C TYR A 194 -5.91 -7.57 7.48
N PHE A 195 -6.92 -8.21 6.89
CA PHE A 195 -7.34 -9.56 7.29
C PHE A 195 -6.29 -10.63 6.96
N ALA A 196 -5.58 -10.52 5.84
CA ALA A 196 -4.46 -11.41 5.52
C ALA A 196 -3.29 -11.23 6.49
N THR A 197 -2.93 -9.99 6.86
CA THR A 197 -1.92 -9.70 7.87
C THR A 197 -2.34 -10.22 9.25
N TRP A 198 -3.62 -10.05 9.62
CA TRP A 198 -4.18 -10.59 10.86
C TRP A 198 -4.18 -12.13 10.87
N GLU A 199 -4.53 -12.78 9.75
CA GLU A 199 -4.41 -14.23 9.60
C GLU A 199 -2.97 -14.69 9.79
N SER A 200 -2.02 -14.07 9.11
CA SER A 200 -0.59 -14.39 9.20
C SER A 200 -0.07 -14.34 10.64
N TYR A 201 -0.54 -13.36 11.44
CA TYR A 201 -0.20 -13.27 12.87
C TYR A 201 -0.69 -14.45 13.71
N PHE A 202 -1.78 -15.11 13.32
CA PHE A 202 -2.31 -16.30 14.04
C PHE A 202 -1.76 -17.61 13.49
N THR A 203 -1.55 -17.70 12.18
CA THR A 203 -1.12 -18.92 11.49
C THR A 203 0.41 -19.05 11.36
N ASN A 204 1.15 -17.96 11.63
CA ASN A 204 2.59 -17.81 11.41
C ASN A 204 3.02 -18.09 9.94
N THR A 205 2.11 -17.98 9.00
CA THR A 205 2.36 -18.17 7.57
C THR A 205 1.42 -17.27 6.78
N LEU A 206 1.98 -16.48 5.88
CA LEU A 206 1.20 -15.72 4.91
C LEU A 206 0.73 -16.67 3.80
N VAL A 207 -0.59 -16.89 3.70
CA VAL A 207 -1.19 -17.75 2.68
C VAL A 207 -1.92 -16.88 1.68
N LEU A 208 -1.42 -16.84 0.44
CA LEU A 208 -2.10 -16.16 -0.65
C LEU A 208 -3.01 -17.14 -1.40
N PRO A 209 -4.26 -16.76 -1.70
CA PRO A 209 -5.25 -17.65 -2.30
C PRO A 209 -4.88 -18.00 -3.76
N VAL A 210 -5.53 -19.05 -4.28
CA VAL A 210 -5.34 -19.54 -5.68
C VAL A 210 -5.87 -18.53 -6.70
N VAL A 211 -6.93 -17.82 -6.35
CA VAL A 211 -7.62 -16.79 -7.16
C VAL A 211 -7.98 -15.62 -6.24
N ASN A 212 -8.08 -14.42 -6.78
CA ASN A 212 -8.35 -13.19 -6.05
C ASN A 212 -7.23 -12.80 -5.04
N GLY A 213 -6.00 -13.22 -5.30
CA GLY A 213 -4.84 -12.76 -4.57
C GLY A 213 -4.39 -11.36 -5.01
N PRO A 214 -3.43 -10.75 -4.28
CA PRO A 214 -2.88 -9.45 -4.64
C PRO A 214 -2.25 -9.45 -6.04
N THR A 215 -1.66 -10.56 -6.45
CA THR A 215 -1.04 -10.70 -7.79
C THR A 215 -2.04 -10.50 -8.92
N GLU A 216 -3.19 -11.20 -8.86
CA GLU A 216 -4.25 -11.06 -9.85
C GLU A 216 -4.92 -9.70 -9.76
N GLY A 217 -5.14 -9.19 -8.54
CA GLY A 217 -5.73 -7.88 -8.31
C GLY A 217 -4.94 -6.77 -8.99
N LEU A 218 -3.65 -6.66 -8.72
CA LEU A 218 -2.76 -5.68 -9.34
C LEU A 218 -2.71 -5.83 -10.86
N MET A 219 -2.66 -7.07 -11.37
CA MET A 219 -2.69 -7.32 -12.81
C MET A 219 -3.96 -6.78 -13.45
N LEU A 220 -5.13 -7.04 -12.88
CA LEU A 220 -6.40 -6.53 -13.40
C LEU A 220 -6.43 -5.00 -13.40
N ILE A 221 -5.86 -4.36 -12.39
CA ILE A 221 -5.83 -2.90 -12.28
C ILE A 221 -4.92 -2.28 -13.34
N TYR A 222 -3.67 -2.75 -13.52
CA TYR A 222 -2.85 -2.15 -14.58
C TYR A 222 -3.38 -2.46 -15.98
N LEU A 223 -4.01 -3.60 -16.21
CA LEU A 223 -4.72 -3.88 -17.46
C LEU A 223 -5.90 -2.92 -17.67
N SER A 224 -6.62 -2.58 -16.61
CA SER A 224 -7.70 -1.57 -16.67
C SER A 224 -7.17 -0.18 -17.01
N HIS A 225 -5.99 0.20 -16.47
CA HIS A 225 -5.32 1.45 -16.84
C HIS A 225 -4.92 1.47 -18.34
N PHE A 226 -4.32 0.40 -18.84
CA PHE A 226 -3.97 0.29 -20.26
C PHE A 226 -5.21 0.28 -21.15
N PHE A 227 -6.24 -0.44 -20.78
CA PHE A 227 -7.53 -0.41 -21.46
C PHE A 227 -8.10 1.01 -21.52
N THR A 228 -8.09 1.74 -20.40
CA THR A 228 -8.59 3.12 -20.33
C THR A 228 -7.74 4.08 -21.16
N SER A 229 -6.45 3.85 -21.30
CA SER A 229 -5.60 4.66 -22.18
C SER A 229 -6.00 4.57 -23.66
N LEU A 230 -6.59 3.45 -24.05
CA LEU A 230 -7.08 3.20 -25.42
C LEU A 230 -8.53 3.70 -25.60
N MET A 231 -9.42 3.34 -24.68
CA MET A 231 -10.86 3.60 -24.78
C MET A 231 -11.28 5.00 -24.31
N GLY A 232 -10.53 5.60 -23.38
CA GLY A 232 -10.89 6.83 -22.68
C GLY A 232 -11.54 6.57 -21.32
N ALA A 233 -11.35 7.52 -20.38
CA ALA A 233 -11.86 7.40 -19.01
C ALA A 233 -13.41 7.50 -18.96
N GLU A 234 -14.03 8.15 -19.94
CA GLU A 234 -15.49 8.31 -20.05
C GLU A 234 -16.22 6.96 -20.11
N TRP A 235 -15.54 5.89 -20.51
CA TRP A 235 -16.07 4.53 -20.51
C TRP A 235 -16.55 4.09 -19.11
N TRP A 236 -15.87 4.51 -18.08
CA TRP A 236 -16.19 4.17 -16.68
C TRP A 236 -17.43 4.89 -16.15
N GLY A 237 -17.74 6.07 -16.69
CA GLY A 237 -18.95 6.84 -16.36
C GLY A 237 -20.22 6.37 -17.07
N GLN A 238 -20.11 5.52 -18.11
CA GLN A 238 -21.25 4.98 -18.83
C GLN A 238 -22.03 3.98 -17.98
N GLN A 239 -23.32 3.78 -18.32
CA GLN A 239 -24.13 2.71 -17.73
C GLN A 239 -23.49 1.34 -18.01
N PHE A 240 -23.43 0.49 -16.99
CA PHE A 240 -22.76 -0.81 -17.07
C PHE A 240 -23.30 -1.71 -18.19
N GLY A 241 -24.62 -1.71 -18.42
CA GLY A 241 -25.22 -2.47 -19.52
C GLY A 241 -24.80 -1.98 -20.91
N LYS A 242 -24.38 -0.72 -21.08
CA LYS A 242 -23.81 -0.21 -22.34
C LYS A 242 -22.34 -0.60 -22.48
N SER A 243 -21.59 -0.53 -21.37
CA SER A 243 -20.17 -0.88 -21.34
C SER A 243 -19.93 -2.40 -21.48
N MET A 244 -20.87 -3.21 -20.96
CA MET A 244 -20.80 -4.68 -20.94
C MET A 244 -22.12 -5.29 -21.41
N PRO A 245 -22.41 -5.33 -22.71
CA PRO A 245 -23.69 -5.80 -23.25
C PRO A 245 -24.08 -7.23 -22.83
N LEU A 246 -23.09 -8.10 -22.59
CA LEU A 246 -23.31 -9.49 -22.15
C LEU A 246 -24.03 -9.61 -20.80
N VAL A 247 -23.98 -8.59 -19.94
CA VAL A 247 -24.62 -8.55 -18.62
C VAL A 247 -25.78 -7.55 -18.55
N SER A 248 -26.19 -6.99 -19.70
CA SER A 248 -27.31 -6.02 -19.79
C SER A 248 -28.66 -6.57 -19.31
N TRP A 249 -28.80 -7.89 -19.22
CA TRP A 249 -29.98 -8.58 -18.70
C TRP A 249 -30.10 -8.57 -17.17
N VAL A 250 -29.02 -8.18 -16.44
CA VAL A 250 -29.06 -8.12 -14.99
C VAL A 250 -29.70 -6.80 -14.55
N PRO A 251 -30.92 -6.82 -13.97
CA PRO A 251 -31.58 -5.61 -13.49
C PRO A 251 -30.71 -4.96 -12.40
N PHE A 252 -30.85 -3.67 -12.17
CA PHE A 252 -30.07 -2.85 -11.23
C PHE A 252 -28.62 -2.59 -11.68
N LEU A 253 -27.82 -3.63 -11.97
CA LEU A 253 -26.44 -3.43 -12.45
C LEU A 253 -26.39 -2.74 -13.82
N ASN A 254 -27.38 -2.98 -14.66
CA ASN A 254 -27.48 -2.39 -15.99
C ASN A 254 -27.56 -0.86 -15.96
N GLU A 255 -28.19 -0.28 -14.94
CA GLU A 255 -28.51 1.15 -14.87
C GLU A 255 -27.45 1.99 -14.18
N ILE A 256 -26.62 1.39 -13.33
CA ILE A 256 -25.59 2.10 -12.58
C ILE A 256 -24.33 2.36 -13.43
N PRO A 257 -23.51 3.39 -13.10
CA PRO A 257 -22.24 3.64 -13.77
C PRO A 257 -21.28 2.43 -13.64
N THR A 258 -20.46 2.24 -14.69
CA THR A 258 -19.55 1.08 -14.78
C THR A 258 -18.58 1.02 -13.61
N ASN A 259 -18.02 2.15 -13.16
CA ASN A 259 -17.13 2.19 -11.99
C ASN A 259 -17.80 1.68 -10.70
N ARG A 260 -19.07 2.04 -10.45
CA ARG A 260 -19.84 1.53 -9.30
C ARG A 260 -20.21 0.06 -9.44
N ALA A 261 -20.56 -0.37 -10.66
CA ALA A 261 -20.83 -1.79 -10.91
C ALA A 261 -19.59 -2.65 -10.61
N VAL A 262 -18.42 -2.23 -11.10
CA VAL A 262 -17.15 -2.90 -10.84
C VAL A 262 -16.84 -2.92 -9.35
N LEU A 263 -17.04 -1.82 -8.62
CA LEU A 263 -16.87 -1.75 -7.17
C LEU A 263 -17.74 -2.80 -6.45
N LEU A 264 -19.03 -2.90 -6.78
CA LEU A 264 -19.93 -3.88 -6.18
C LEU A 264 -19.50 -5.32 -6.49
N LEU A 265 -19.07 -5.58 -7.73
CA LEU A 265 -18.56 -6.90 -8.13
C LEU A 265 -17.27 -7.26 -7.39
N MET A 266 -16.34 -6.32 -7.22
CA MET A 266 -15.13 -6.54 -6.43
C MET A 266 -15.44 -6.85 -4.96
N VAL A 267 -16.40 -6.14 -4.36
CA VAL A 267 -16.85 -6.45 -2.98
C VAL A 267 -17.42 -7.86 -2.92
N ALA A 268 -18.33 -8.21 -3.83
CA ALA A 268 -19.03 -9.49 -3.80
C ALA A 268 -18.11 -10.68 -4.08
N PHE A 269 -17.22 -10.57 -5.05
CA PHE A 269 -16.44 -11.71 -5.56
C PHE A 269 -14.97 -11.73 -5.10
N ALA A 270 -14.43 -10.61 -4.58
CA ALA A 270 -13.08 -10.57 -4.04
C ALA A 270 -13.08 -10.37 -2.53
N VAL A 271 -13.65 -9.27 -2.00
CA VAL A 271 -13.52 -8.92 -0.59
C VAL A 271 -14.22 -9.92 0.31
N ILE A 272 -15.50 -10.20 0.07
CA ILE A 272 -16.30 -11.09 0.95
C ILE A 272 -15.70 -12.52 1.02
N PRO A 273 -15.37 -13.18 -0.11
CA PRO A 273 -14.78 -14.52 -0.05
C PRO A 273 -13.41 -14.53 0.66
N THR A 274 -12.56 -13.53 0.39
CA THR A 274 -11.23 -13.44 1.01
C THR A 274 -11.34 -13.28 2.52
N VAL A 275 -12.15 -12.32 3.00
CA VAL A 275 -12.37 -12.11 4.43
C VAL A 275 -12.96 -13.36 5.10
N TYR A 276 -13.91 -14.03 4.45
CA TYR A 276 -14.47 -15.29 4.95
C TYR A 276 -13.38 -16.37 5.12
N CYS A 277 -12.51 -16.55 4.13
CA CYS A 277 -11.40 -17.50 4.21
C CYS A 277 -10.44 -17.17 5.35
N ASN A 278 -10.01 -15.90 5.47
CA ASN A 278 -9.10 -15.46 6.52
C ASN A 278 -9.69 -15.70 7.93
N VAL A 279 -10.96 -15.30 8.15
CA VAL A 279 -11.66 -15.53 9.43
C VAL A 279 -11.78 -17.01 9.74
N ASN A 280 -12.12 -17.85 8.76
CA ASN A 280 -12.26 -19.29 8.95
C ASN A 280 -10.91 -19.95 9.29
N ASN A 281 -9.82 -19.53 8.68
CA ASN A 281 -8.48 -20.05 8.97
C ASN A 281 -8.04 -19.67 10.40
N VAL A 282 -8.23 -18.42 10.81
CA VAL A 282 -7.96 -17.99 12.19
C VAL A 282 -8.84 -18.76 13.18
N HIS A 283 -10.14 -18.95 12.87
CA HIS A 283 -11.03 -19.73 13.73
C HIS A 283 -10.51 -21.15 13.97
N LYS A 284 -10.03 -21.83 12.92
CA LYS A 284 -9.44 -23.18 13.05
C LYS A 284 -8.24 -23.20 14.00
N VAL A 285 -7.31 -22.23 13.86
CA VAL A 285 -6.10 -22.12 14.70
C VAL A 285 -6.47 -21.79 16.15
N VAL A 286 -7.35 -20.82 16.35
CA VAL A 286 -7.82 -20.41 17.69
C VAL A 286 -8.51 -21.58 18.42
N LYS A 287 -9.34 -22.33 17.70
CA LYS A 287 -10.00 -23.53 18.23
C LYS A 287 -8.99 -24.63 18.59
N ALA A 288 -8.01 -24.87 17.71
CA ALA A 288 -6.97 -25.90 17.95
C ALA A 288 -6.10 -25.58 19.16
N SER A 289 -5.84 -24.28 19.42
CA SER A 289 -5.03 -23.81 20.56
C SER A 289 -5.85 -23.56 21.85
N ASN A 290 -7.15 -23.88 21.87
CA ASN A 290 -8.08 -23.54 22.97
C ASN A 290 -8.07 -22.05 23.35
N ALA A 291 -7.76 -21.17 22.40
CA ALA A 291 -7.76 -19.73 22.62
C ALA A 291 -9.15 -19.10 22.42
N SER A 292 -9.29 -17.83 22.79
CA SER A 292 -10.57 -17.11 22.73
C SER A 292 -10.72 -16.37 21.39
N MET A 293 -11.72 -16.71 20.59
CA MET A 293 -12.05 -16.01 19.33
C MET A 293 -12.40 -14.52 19.54
N PRO A 294 -13.18 -14.10 20.57
CA PRO A 294 -13.37 -12.68 20.86
C PRO A 294 -12.06 -11.89 21.06
N ARG A 295 -11.04 -12.51 21.69
CA ARG A 295 -9.72 -11.89 21.86
C ARG A 295 -8.99 -11.74 20.52
N ALA A 296 -9.15 -12.70 19.61
CA ALA A 296 -8.57 -12.58 18.26
C ALA A 296 -9.28 -11.48 17.46
N LEU A 297 -10.61 -11.41 17.50
CA LEU A 297 -11.39 -10.36 16.83
C LEU A 297 -11.15 -8.96 17.41
N ALA A 298 -10.78 -8.84 18.70
CA ALA A 298 -10.46 -7.57 19.32
C ALA A 298 -9.29 -6.84 18.62
N MET A 299 -8.42 -7.57 17.92
CA MET A 299 -7.32 -6.97 17.14
C MET A 299 -7.78 -6.28 15.86
N ILE A 300 -9.00 -6.57 15.38
CA ILE A 300 -9.63 -5.91 14.22
C ILE A 300 -10.28 -4.58 14.64
N TYR A 301 -10.60 -4.42 15.93
CA TYR A 301 -11.32 -3.26 16.45
C TYR A 301 -10.71 -1.90 16.05
N PRO A 302 -9.37 -1.65 16.15
CA PRO A 302 -8.80 -0.36 15.76
C PRO A 302 -9.02 -0.03 14.29
N PHE A 303 -9.00 -1.03 13.40
CA PHE A 303 -9.24 -0.83 11.98
C PHE A 303 -10.72 -0.54 11.70
N VAL A 304 -11.65 -1.25 12.37
CA VAL A 304 -13.09 -0.97 12.25
C VAL A 304 -13.42 0.43 12.75
N VAL A 305 -12.81 0.87 13.85
CA VAL A 305 -12.99 2.23 14.39
C VAL A 305 -12.41 3.28 13.44
N LEU A 306 -11.25 3.00 12.81
CA LEU A 306 -10.68 3.88 11.80
C LEU A 306 -11.65 4.10 10.63
N LEU A 307 -12.15 3.00 10.04
CA LEU A 307 -13.09 3.06 8.92
C LEU A 307 -14.41 3.74 9.33
N GLY A 308 -15.01 3.27 10.42
CA GLY A 308 -16.28 3.82 10.91
C GLY A 308 -16.16 5.29 11.31
N GLY A 309 -15.04 5.67 11.90
CA GLY A 309 -14.78 7.06 12.29
C GLY A 309 -14.66 8.01 11.10
N VAL A 310 -13.93 7.60 10.05
CA VAL A 310 -13.80 8.40 8.83
C VAL A 310 -15.14 8.49 8.08
N LEU A 311 -15.89 7.39 7.99
CA LEU A 311 -17.22 7.37 7.38
C LEU A 311 -18.21 8.25 8.17
N LEU A 312 -18.17 8.21 9.50
CA LEU A 312 -18.99 9.06 10.35
C LEU A 312 -18.61 10.52 10.20
N TRP A 313 -17.32 10.83 10.10
CA TRP A 313 -16.85 12.20 9.87
C TRP A 313 -17.36 12.72 8.52
N ASP A 314 -17.19 11.98 7.43
CA ASP A 314 -17.70 12.37 6.11
C ASP A 314 -19.23 12.56 6.10
N TYR A 315 -19.96 11.65 6.77
CA TYR A 315 -21.42 11.75 6.89
C TYR A 315 -21.88 13.00 7.65
N LEU A 316 -21.14 13.42 8.67
CA LEU A 316 -21.44 14.61 9.48
C LEU A 316 -20.93 15.90 8.85
N SER A 317 -19.97 15.81 7.94
CA SER A 317 -19.29 16.93 7.31
C SER A 317 -20.24 17.79 6.48
N PRO A 318 -20.27 19.12 6.67
CA PRO A 318 -20.99 20.02 5.80
C PRO A 318 -20.31 20.23 4.44
N SER A 319 -19.03 19.93 4.32
CA SER A 319 -18.22 20.17 3.12
C SER A 319 -18.08 18.98 2.19
N ASP A 320 -18.73 17.81 2.46
CA ASP A 320 -18.58 16.56 1.66
C ASP A 320 -17.09 16.23 1.41
N LEU A 321 -16.38 15.84 2.49
CA LEU A 321 -14.92 15.69 2.49
C LEU A 321 -14.41 14.75 1.42
N MET A 322 -15.06 13.60 1.22
CA MET A 322 -14.63 12.62 0.22
C MET A 322 -14.81 13.12 -1.21
N LYS A 323 -15.72 14.05 -1.44
CA LYS A 323 -15.92 14.67 -2.74
C LYS A 323 -14.91 15.78 -3.01
N ASN A 324 -14.73 16.68 -2.04
CA ASN A 324 -13.94 17.90 -2.25
C ASN A 324 -12.46 17.71 -1.96
N TYR A 325 -12.08 16.73 -1.12
CA TYR A 325 -10.69 16.49 -0.71
C TYR A 325 -10.30 14.99 -0.76
N PRO A 326 -10.62 14.25 -1.85
CA PRO A 326 -10.46 12.79 -1.89
C PRO A 326 -9.01 12.35 -1.62
N HIS A 327 -8.02 13.08 -2.13
CA HIS A 327 -6.60 12.76 -1.93
C HIS A 327 -6.19 12.84 -0.45
N PHE A 328 -6.57 13.91 0.26
CA PHE A 328 -6.21 14.07 1.67
C PHE A 328 -6.90 13.02 2.55
N VAL A 329 -8.18 12.72 2.28
CA VAL A 329 -8.92 11.70 3.02
C VAL A 329 -8.26 10.33 2.83
N VAL A 330 -7.97 9.94 1.58
CA VAL A 330 -7.37 8.61 1.27
C VAL A 330 -5.94 8.52 1.78
N VAL A 331 -5.09 9.56 1.61
CA VAL A 331 -3.72 9.55 2.10
C VAL A 331 -3.67 9.54 3.63
N GLY A 332 -4.43 10.42 4.29
CA GLY A 332 -4.44 10.49 5.75
C GLY A 332 -4.92 9.18 6.39
N THR A 333 -6.02 8.61 5.85
CA THR A 333 -6.55 7.32 6.33
C THR A 333 -5.63 6.16 5.98
N GLY A 334 -5.02 6.17 4.79
CA GLY A 334 -4.04 5.17 4.35
C GLY A 334 -2.77 5.13 5.22
N LEU A 335 -2.28 6.28 5.66
CA LEU A 335 -1.14 6.36 6.58
C LEU A 335 -1.50 5.88 8.00
N ALA A 336 -2.69 6.23 8.49
CA ALA A 336 -3.21 5.69 9.75
C ALA A 336 -3.38 4.16 9.67
N PHE A 337 -3.87 3.64 8.55
CA PHE A 337 -3.94 2.22 8.24
C PHE A 337 -2.56 1.57 8.18
N GLY A 338 -1.59 2.18 7.48
CA GLY A 338 -0.21 1.71 7.41
C GLY A 338 0.44 1.57 8.79
N PHE A 339 0.15 2.50 9.71
CA PHE A 339 0.56 2.38 11.10
C PHE A 339 -0.06 1.16 11.80
N LEU A 340 -1.37 0.91 11.62
CA LEU A 340 -2.05 -0.26 12.21
C LEU A 340 -1.47 -1.57 11.68
N VAL A 341 -1.27 -1.67 10.38
CA VAL A 341 -0.66 -2.84 9.73
C VAL A 341 0.77 -3.05 10.21
N GLY A 342 1.59 -2.00 10.20
CA GLY A 342 2.98 -2.07 10.66
C GLY A 342 3.08 -2.53 12.12
N ARG A 343 2.18 -2.07 12.99
CA ARG A 343 2.09 -2.54 14.39
C ARG A 343 1.71 -4.02 14.48
N LEU A 344 0.81 -4.49 13.62
CA LEU A 344 0.39 -5.88 13.59
C LEU A 344 1.54 -6.79 13.10
N ILE A 345 2.25 -6.38 12.04
CA ILE A 345 3.42 -7.09 11.54
C ILE A 345 4.53 -7.11 12.60
N LEU A 346 4.84 -5.98 13.23
CA LEU A 346 5.84 -5.92 14.28
C LEU A 346 5.50 -6.85 15.46
N ALA A 347 4.21 -6.90 15.86
CA ALA A 347 3.73 -7.80 16.88
C ALA A 347 3.92 -9.28 16.48
N HIS A 348 3.73 -9.60 15.18
CA HIS A 348 4.03 -10.93 14.62
C HIS A 348 5.53 -11.25 14.69
N LEU A 349 6.38 -10.37 14.19
CA LEU A 349 7.84 -10.55 14.16
C LEU A 349 8.46 -10.71 15.57
N CYS A 350 7.90 -10.03 16.56
CA CYS A 350 8.35 -10.06 17.94
C CYS A 350 7.67 -11.15 18.79
N ASP A 351 6.79 -11.96 18.21
CA ASP A 351 5.95 -12.96 18.92
C ASP A 351 5.30 -12.38 20.19
N GLU A 352 4.71 -11.18 20.02
CA GLU A 352 4.02 -10.52 21.13
C GLU A 352 2.73 -11.28 21.51
N PRO A 353 2.30 -11.23 22.78
CA PRO A 353 1.04 -11.85 23.19
C PRO A 353 -0.15 -11.40 22.35
N LYS A 354 -0.99 -12.34 21.89
CA LYS A 354 -2.14 -12.08 21.03
C LYS A 354 -3.26 -11.34 21.78
N GLY A 355 -3.75 -10.25 21.22
CA GLY A 355 -4.81 -9.41 21.78
C GLY A 355 -4.68 -7.94 21.41
N LEU A 356 -5.69 -7.14 21.77
CA LEU A 356 -5.71 -5.70 21.49
C LEU A 356 -4.49 -5.00 22.12
N LYS A 357 -3.81 -4.20 21.31
CA LYS A 357 -2.69 -3.36 21.74
C LYS A 357 -3.15 -1.91 21.87
N THR A 358 -3.00 -1.34 23.07
CA THR A 358 -3.44 0.04 23.35
C THR A 358 -2.75 1.07 22.45
N ASN A 359 -1.48 0.82 22.11
CA ASN A 359 -0.72 1.72 21.23
C ASN A 359 -1.22 1.77 19.77
N MET A 360 -1.99 0.78 19.31
CA MET A 360 -2.66 0.83 18.00
C MET A 360 -3.70 1.96 17.94
N CYS A 361 -4.31 2.31 19.08
CA CYS A 361 -5.30 3.38 19.16
C CYS A 361 -4.72 4.79 18.91
N MET A 362 -3.39 4.93 18.88
CA MET A 362 -2.74 6.22 18.56
C MET A 362 -3.16 6.74 17.17
N SER A 363 -3.37 5.86 16.18
CA SER A 363 -3.86 6.25 14.84
C SER A 363 -5.27 6.82 14.84
N LEU A 364 -6.03 6.62 15.91
CA LEU A 364 -7.43 7.05 16.04
C LEU A 364 -7.58 8.38 16.78
N LEU A 365 -6.49 8.93 17.34
CA LEU A 365 -6.55 10.04 18.30
C LEU A 365 -7.20 11.30 17.73
N CYS A 366 -6.98 11.62 16.46
CA CYS A 366 -7.54 12.82 15.83
C CYS A 366 -9.01 12.68 15.41
N LEU A 367 -9.52 11.45 15.23
CA LEU A 367 -10.89 11.22 14.75
C LEU A 367 -11.97 11.79 15.67
N PRO A 368 -11.92 11.61 17.01
CA PRO A 368 -12.93 12.20 17.89
C PRO A 368 -13.02 13.72 17.78
N PHE A 369 -11.90 14.41 17.60
CA PHE A 369 -11.86 15.87 17.43
C PHE A 369 -12.44 16.29 16.07
N ALA A 370 -12.13 15.56 15.01
CA ALA A 370 -12.67 15.80 13.68
C ALA A 370 -14.19 15.59 13.65
N ILE A 371 -14.68 14.50 14.24
CA ILE A 371 -16.10 14.20 14.36
C ILE A 371 -16.81 15.24 15.22
N ALA A 372 -16.21 15.66 16.34
CA ALA A 372 -16.78 16.71 17.19
C ALA A 372 -16.89 18.04 16.44
N ASN A 373 -15.89 18.44 15.65
CA ASN A 373 -15.94 19.64 14.83
C ASN A 373 -17.05 19.56 13.78
N ALA A 374 -17.19 18.44 13.06
CA ALA A 374 -18.27 18.23 12.10
C ALA A 374 -19.67 18.24 12.77
N LEU A 375 -19.77 17.71 13.99
CA LEU A 375 -21.02 17.73 14.77
C LEU A 375 -21.40 19.17 15.17
N THR A 376 -20.41 20.04 15.54
CA THR A 376 -20.70 21.44 15.85
C THR A 376 -21.30 22.18 14.65
N ALA A 377 -20.88 21.85 13.42
CA ALA A 377 -21.50 22.44 12.22
C ALA A 377 -22.98 22.10 12.10
N ARG A 378 -23.39 20.88 12.43
CA ARG A 378 -24.81 20.48 12.44
C ARG A 378 -25.64 21.19 13.51
N LEU A 379 -25.01 21.60 14.62
CA LEU A 379 -25.66 22.31 15.72
C LEU A 379 -25.65 23.84 15.52
N ASN A 380 -24.87 24.36 14.58
CA ASN A 380 -24.63 25.76 14.31
C ASN A 380 -24.89 26.12 12.83
N ASP A 381 -26.08 25.80 12.33
CA ASP A 381 -26.58 26.17 10.99
C ASP A 381 -25.58 25.86 9.84
N GLY A 382 -24.83 24.77 9.96
CA GLY A 382 -23.87 24.35 8.96
C GLY A 382 -22.47 24.97 9.08
N VAL A 383 -22.22 25.78 10.11
CA VAL A 383 -20.93 26.46 10.34
C VAL A 383 -20.11 25.69 11.38
N PRO A 384 -19.00 25.03 11.00
CA PRO A 384 -18.12 24.36 11.95
C PRO A 384 -17.31 25.36 12.78
N MET A 385 -16.83 24.94 13.96
CA MET A 385 -15.96 25.80 14.79
C MET A 385 -14.61 26.08 14.11
N VAL A 386 -14.07 25.08 13.41
CA VAL A 386 -12.83 25.18 12.61
C VAL A 386 -13.18 24.73 11.21
N ASP A 387 -12.68 25.44 10.19
CA ASP A 387 -12.84 25.05 8.80
C ASP A 387 -12.34 23.60 8.59
N GLU A 388 -13.18 22.78 7.97
CA GLU A 388 -12.91 21.33 7.85
C GLU A 388 -11.66 21.01 7.05
N PHE A 389 -11.25 21.86 6.11
CA PHE A 389 -9.99 21.68 5.39
C PHE A 389 -8.79 21.68 6.36
N TRP A 390 -8.76 22.61 7.33
CA TRP A 390 -7.69 22.68 8.33
C TRP A 390 -7.70 21.48 9.28
N VAL A 391 -8.89 20.99 9.64
CA VAL A 391 -9.02 19.76 10.45
C VAL A 391 -8.51 18.55 9.68
N LEU A 392 -8.86 18.43 8.39
CA LEU A 392 -8.39 17.35 7.52
C LEU A 392 -6.88 17.43 7.28
N LEU A 393 -6.34 18.63 7.09
CA LEU A 393 -4.90 18.85 6.95
C LEU A 393 -4.16 18.43 8.23
N ALA A 394 -4.68 18.82 9.41
CA ALA A 394 -4.11 18.43 10.70
C ALA A 394 -4.17 16.92 10.93
N TYR A 395 -5.29 16.26 10.57
CA TYR A 395 -5.44 14.80 10.60
C TYR A 395 -4.41 14.12 9.70
N THR A 396 -4.25 14.60 8.47
CA THR A 396 -3.28 14.06 7.51
C THR A 396 -1.85 14.26 8.00
N ALA A 397 -1.49 15.46 8.47
CA ALA A 397 -0.17 15.77 9.02
C ALA A 397 0.16 14.92 10.26
N TYR A 398 -0.83 14.70 11.14
CA TYR A 398 -0.69 13.80 12.27
C TYR A 398 -0.43 12.35 11.81
N SER A 399 -1.21 11.83 10.85
CA SER A 399 -1.06 10.48 10.33
C SER A 399 0.32 10.27 9.67
N VAL A 400 0.80 11.26 8.90
CA VAL A 400 2.16 11.27 8.33
C VAL A 400 3.21 11.21 9.44
N SER A 401 3.10 12.10 10.44
CA SER A 401 4.06 12.19 11.53
C SER A 401 4.10 10.91 12.36
N LEU A 402 2.95 10.33 12.66
CA LEU A 402 2.81 9.08 13.41
C LEU A 402 3.45 7.90 12.65
N TYR A 403 3.13 7.77 11.36
CA TYR A 403 3.68 6.70 10.54
C TYR A 403 5.20 6.82 10.38
N LEU A 404 5.72 8.02 10.06
CA LEU A 404 7.15 8.25 9.92
C LEU A 404 7.91 8.03 11.24
N HIS A 405 7.36 8.49 12.35
CA HIS A 405 7.94 8.23 13.68
C HIS A 405 8.01 6.73 13.98
N PHE A 406 6.92 6.00 13.71
CA PHE A 406 6.88 4.55 13.87
C PHE A 406 7.93 3.87 12.97
N ALA A 407 7.91 4.14 11.67
CA ALA A 407 8.78 3.50 10.71
C ALA A 407 10.27 3.75 11.03
N THR A 408 10.66 5.02 11.29
CA THR A 408 12.05 5.37 11.60
C THR A 408 12.51 4.78 12.92
N SER A 409 11.67 4.81 13.97
CA SER A 409 12.00 4.23 15.28
C SER A 409 12.18 2.72 15.20
N VAL A 410 11.26 2.01 14.54
CA VAL A 410 11.33 0.54 14.43
C VAL A 410 12.49 0.10 13.54
N ILE A 411 12.77 0.80 12.44
CA ILE A 411 13.96 0.54 11.62
C ILE A 411 15.22 0.69 12.48
N HIS A 412 15.33 1.76 13.28
CA HIS A 412 16.47 1.98 14.15
C HIS A 412 16.62 0.89 15.23
N GLU A 413 15.52 0.50 15.88
CA GLU A 413 15.52 -0.55 16.91
C GLU A 413 15.91 -1.92 16.32
N ILE A 414 15.35 -2.33 15.16
CA ILE A 414 15.68 -3.62 14.53
C ILE A 414 17.13 -3.62 14.01
N THR A 415 17.58 -2.54 13.36
CA THR A 415 18.96 -2.46 12.86
C THR A 415 19.98 -2.53 13.99
N SER A 416 19.72 -1.84 15.10
CA SER A 416 20.55 -1.88 16.29
C SER A 416 20.54 -3.26 16.96
N ALA A 417 19.37 -3.90 17.07
CA ALA A 417 19.22 -5.20 17.71
C ALA A 417 19.89 -6.34 16.92
N LEU A 418 19.81 -6.32 15.60
CA LEU A 418 20.33 -7.39 14.73
C LEU A 418 21.74 -7.11 14.20
N GLY A 419 22.31 -5.91 14.41
CA GLY A 419 23.59 -5.50 13.82
C GLY A 419 23.56 -5.41 12.29
N ILE A 420 22.40 -5.08 11.70
CA ILE A 420 22.21 -4.97 10.25
C ILE A 420 21.97 -3.52 9.85
N TYR A 421 22.03 -3.24 8.55
CA TYR A 421 21.69 -1.94 7.98
C TYR A 421 20.42 -2.03 7.16
N CYS A 422 19.56 -1.00 7.20
CA CYS A 422 18.32 -0.96 6.41
C CYS A 422 18.60 -0.98 4.90
N PHE A 423 19.58 -0.19 4.47
CA PHE A 423 19.93 -0.01 3.07
C PHE A 423 21.35 -0.48 2.71
N ARG A 424 21.95 -1.39 3.50
CA ARG A 424 23.24 -2.03 3.21
C ARG A 424 23.12 -3.54 3.40
N ILE A 425 23.78 -4.32 2.55
CA ILE A 425 23.85 -5.77 2.70
C ILE A 425 24.86 -6.08 3.80
N THR A 426 24.41 -6.68 4.89
CA THR A 426 25.28 -7.30 5.88
C THR A 426 25.33 -8.79 5.53
N ARG A 427 26.48 -9.29 5.05
CA ARG A 427 26.64 -10.74 4.86
C ARG A 427 26.59 -11.38 6.26
N LYS A 428 25.67 -12.31 6.44
CA LYS A 428 25.74 -13.21 7.60
C LYS A 428 26.98 -14.08 7.39
N GLU A 429 27.95 -13.96 8.29
CA GLU A 429 29.03 -14.93 8.39
C GLU A 429 28.39 -16.31 8.65
N ALA A 430 28.82 -17.31 7.87
CA ALA A 430 28.24 -18.65 7.85
C ALA A 430 28.59 -19.43 9.12
#